data_a5658d97d828fcb7014be24fa89e4195
#
_entry.id   a5658d97d828fcb7014be24fa89e4195
#
_cell.length_a   1.000
_cell.length_b   1.000
_cell.length_c   1.000
_cell.angle_alpha   90.00
_cell.angle_beta   90.00
_cell.angle_gamma   90.00
#
_symmetry.space_group_name_H-M   'P 1'
#
loop_
_entity.id
_entity.type
_entity.pdbx_description
1 polymer ?
#
loop_
_entity_poly.entity_id
_entity_poly.type
_entity_poly.pdbx_seq_one_letter_code
_entity_poly.pdbx_strand_id
1 'polypeptide(L)' 'MVRGEQATYPNPREQRVIELVARGLKNKEVASEIGTTEHVVKNYLRTIYDKLGLWNRVELALWYEARRFEQMCMASAN' A
#
# COMPACT_ATOMS: atom_id res chain seq x y z
N MET A 1 -3.56 23.68 -3.83
CA MET A 1 -3.22 22.66 -4.80
C MET A 1 -3.91 21.35 -4.50
N VAL A 2 -4.90 21.11 -5.26
CA VAL A 2 -5.77 19.97 -5.01
C VAL A 2 -5.08 18.65 -5.31
N ARG A 3 -4.15 18.67 -6.23
CA ARG A 3 -3.47 17.47 -6.65
C ARG A 3 -2.77 16.75 -5.49
N GLY A 4 -2.21 17.52 -4.57
CA GLY A 4 -1.51 16.93 -3.44
C GLY A 4 -2.41 16.10 -2.56
N GLU A 5 -3.62 16.57 -2.39
CA GLU A 5 -4.57 15.90 -1.53
C GLU A 5 -4.92 14.52 -2.05
N GLN A 6 -5.19 14.43 -3.35
CA GLN A 6 -5.54 13.15 -3.95
C GLN A 6 -4.32 12.26 -4.09
N ALA A 7 -3.16 12.85 -4.30
CA ALA A 7 -1.94 12.09 -4.51
C ALA A 7 -1.44 11.42 -3.23
N THR A 8 -1.89 11.89 -2.07
CA THR A 8 -1.39 11.33 -0.80
C THR A 8 -2.15 10.11 -0.35
N TYR A 9 -3.18 9.70 -1.07
CA TYR A 9 -3.96 8.54 -0.67
C TYR A 9 -3.91 7.48 -1.77
N PRO A 10 -3.62 6.24 -1.41
CA PRO A 10 -3.54 5.18 -2.42
C PRO A 10 -4.90 4.91 -3.04
N ASN A 11 -4.91 4.66 -4.34
CA ASN A 11 -6.13 4.24 -5.01
C ASN A 11 -6.40 2.75 -4.71
N PRO A 12 -7.56 2.21 -5.11
CA PRO A 12 -7.89 0.82 -4.75
C PRO A 12 -6.87 -0.20 -5.22
N ARG A 13 -6.29 -0.02 -6.39
CA ARG A 13 -5.29 -0.98 -6.86
C ARG A 13 -4.01 -0.89 -6.04
N GLU A 14 -3.60 0.32 -5.70
CA GLU A 14 -2.44 0.49 -4.85
C GLU A 14 -2.68 -0.09 -3.46
N GLN A 15 -3.89 0.07 -2.95
CA GLN A 15 -4.23 -0.53 -1.65
C GLN A 15 -4.12 -2.04 -1.69
N ARG A 16 -4.51 -2.64 -2.79
CA ARG A 16 -4.37 -4.09 -2.94
C ARG A 16 -2.91 -4.50 -2.92
N VAL A 17 -2.06 -3.75 -3.62
CA VAL A 17 -0.62 -4.01 -3.61
C VAL A 17 -0.07 -3.89 -2.20
N ILE A 18 -0.46 -2.84 -1.49
CA ILE A 18 -0.01 -2.62 -0.11
C ILE A 18 -0.39 -3.81 0.77
N GLU A 19 -1.61 -4.25 0.66
CA GLU A 19 -2.09 -5.36 1.46
C GLU A 19 -1.28 -6.62 1.22
N LEU A 20 -1.02 -6.94 -0.04
CA LEU A 20 -0.27 -8.15 -0.37
C LEU A 20 1.18 -8.05 0.09
N VAL A 21 1.79 -6.89 -0.08
CA VAL A 21 3.16 -6.68 0.39
C VAL A 21 3.22 -6.80 1.92
N ALA A 22 2.24 -6.25 2.60
CA ALA A 22 2.20 -6.33 4.06
C ALA A 22 2.05 -7.76 4.56
N ARG A 23 1.45 -8.62 3.75
CA ARG A 23 1.34 -10.04 4.07
C ARG A 23 2.63 -10.80 3.84
N GLY A 24 3.64 -10.15 3.26
CA GLY A 24 4.92 -10.77 3.03
C GLY A 24 5.13 -11.33 1.65
N LEU A 25 4.23 -11.06 0.70
CA LEU A 25 4.40 -11.55 -0.66
C LEU A 25 5.53 -10.81 -1.36
N LYS A 26 6.26 -11.55 -2.19
CA LYS A 26 7.27 -10.96 -3.04
C LYS A 26 6.62 -10.28 -4.25
N ASN A 27 7.35 -9.39 -4.89
CA ASN A 27 6.80 -8.66 -6.03
C ASN A 27 6.24 -9.58 -7.11
N LYS A 28 6.92 -10.68 -7.36
CA LYS A 28 6.47 -11.65 -8.34
C LYS A 28 5.12 -12.25 -7.94
N GLU A 29 4.96 -12.55 -6.67
CA GLU A 29 3.73 -13.10 -6.16
C GLU A 29 2.60 -12.07 -6.19
N VAL A 30 2.92 -10.83 -5.85
CA VAL A 30 1.94 -9.75 -5.93
C VAL A 30 1.47 -9.60 -7.37
N ALA A 31 2.41 -9.62 -8.31
CA ALA A 31 2.07 -9.49 -9.73
C ALA A 31 1.10 -10.58 -10.16
N SER A 32 1.34 -11.79 -9.71
CA SER A 32 0.47 -12.92 -10.04
C SER A 32 -0.94 -12.71 -9.48
N GLU A 33 -1.02 -12.20 -8.26
CA GLU A 33 -2.30 -12.01 -7.60
C GLU A 33 -3.15 -10.93 -8.26
N ILE A 34 -2.54 -9.86 -8.73
CA ILE A 34 -3.30 -8.77 -9.32
C ILE A 34 -3.33 -8.84 -10.85
N GLY A 35 -2.71 -9.86 -11.44
CA GLY A 35 -2.80 -10.08 -12.88
C GLY A 35 -1.93 -9.15 -13.69
N THR A 36 -0.70 -8.89 -13.25
CA THR A 36 0.21 -8.02 -13.96
C THR A 36 1.62 -8.57 -13.91
N THR A 37 2.62 -7.75 -14.21
CA THR A 37 4.02 -8.16 -14.22
C THR A 37 4.74 -7.62 -13.01
N GLU A 38 5.86 -8.24 -12.69
CA GLU A 38 6.69 -7.79 -11.57
C GLU A 38 7.16 -6.35 -11.78
N HIS A 39 7.46 -5.99 -13.01
CA HIS A 39 7.91 -4.64 -13.33
C HIS A 39 6.83 -3.61 -12.95
N VAL A 40 5.59 -3.91 -13.28
CA VAL A 40 4.47 -3.01 -12.95
C VAL A 40 4.31 -2.90 -11.43
N VAL A 41 4.48 -4.01 -10.71
CA VAL A 41 4.41 -3.98 -9.25
C VAL A 41 5.48 -3.06 -8.69
N LYS A 42 6.69 -3.13 -9.21
CA LYS A 42 7.76 -2.24 -8.76
C LYS A 42 7.41 -0.78 -8.98
N ASN A 43 6.77 -0.48 -10.11
CA ASN A 43 6.33 0.89 -10.38
C ASN A 43 5.24 1.33 -9.40
N TYR A 44 4.31 0.44 -9.10
CA TYR A 44 3.28 0.74 -8.10
C TYR A 44 3.92 1.06 -6.76
N LEU A 45 4.88 0.25 -6.34
CA LEU A 45 5.52 0.45 -5.05
C LEU A 45 6.26 1.78 -4.98
N ARG A 46 6.94 2.15 -6.06
CA ARG A 46 7.62 3.43 -6.11
C ARG A 46 6.64 4.58 -5.91
N THR A 47 5.51 4.52 -6.61
CA THR A 47 4.48 5.54 -6.47
C THR A 47 3.90 5.57 -5.07
N ILE A 48 3.67 4.39 -4.50
CA ILE A 48 3.13 4.28 -3.16
C ILE A 48 4.09 4.90 -2.13
N TYR A 49 5.37 4.56 -2.25
CA TYR A 49 6.36 5.13 -1.33
C TYR A 49 6.38 6.66 -1.43
N ASP A 50 6.29 7.18 -2.64
CA ASP A 50 6.24 8.63 -2.84
C ASP A 50 5.01 9.24 -2.20
N LYS A 51 3.86 8.64 -2.41
CA LYS A 51 2.59 9.17 -1.90
C LYS A 51 2.56 9.19 -0.39
N LEU A 52 3.09 8.15 0.24
CA LEU A 52 2.99 7.98 1.67
C LEU A 52 4.22 8.46 2.42
N GLY A 53 5.26 8.87 1.70
CA GLY A 53 6.48 9.33 2.34
C GLY A 53 7.27 8.23 3.00
N LEU A 54 7.26 7.04 2.39
CA LEU A 54 7.94 5.88 2.95
C LEU A 54 9.21 5.58 2.18
N TRP A 55 10.12 4.86 2.83
CA TRP A 55 11.44 4.59 2.27
C TRP A 55 11.62 3.15 1.80
N ASN A 56 10.88 2.21 2.37
CA ASN A 56 11.09 0.80 2.05
C ASN A 56 9.88 -0.04 2.43
N ARG A 57 10.00 -1.34 2.15
CA ARG A 57 8.90 -2.29 2.36
C ARG A 57 8.54 -2.43 3.83
N VAL A 58 9.52 -2.37 4.70
CA VAL A 58 9.26 -2.52 6.13
C VAL A 58 8.39 -1.39 6.62
N GLU A 59 8.72 -0.17 6.20
CA GLU A 59 7.92 0.99 6.58
C GLU A 59 6.51 0.90 6.02
N LEU A 60 6.39 0.37 4.80
CA LEU A 60 5.08 0.20 4.21
C LEU A 60 4.23 -0.78 5.01
N ALA A 61 4.81 -1.89 5.42
CA ALA A 61 4.09 -2.87 6.22
C ALA A 61 3.67 -2.29 7.55
N LEU A 62 4.54 -1.52 8.18
CA LEU A 62 4.23 -0.87 9.45
C LEU A 62 3.11 0.15 9.27
N TRP A 63 3.16 0.91 8.18
CA TRP A 63 2.13 1.88 7.87
C TRP A 63 0.77 1.18 7.73
N TYR A 64 0.76 0.07 7.01
CA TYR A 64 -0.47 -0.69 6.79
C TYR A 64 -1.04 -1.22 8.09
N GLU A 65 -0.18 -1.79 8.94
CA GLU A 65 -0.63 -2.34 10.21
C GLU A 65 -1.18 -1.26 11.12
N ALA A 66 -0.55 -0.10 11.14
CA ALA A 66 -1.01 1.01 11.96
C ALA A 66 -2.41 1.46 11.52
N ARG A 67 -2.63 1.53 10.21
CA ARG A 67 -3.93 1.93 9.72
C ARG A 67 -5.00 0.87 9.99
N ARG A 68 -4.64 -0.38 9.84
CA ARG A 68 -5.55 -1.47 10.17
C ARG A 68 -5.97 -1.39 11.63
N PHE A 69 -5.00 -1.16 12.48
CA PHE A 69 -5.26 -1.08 13.92
C PHE A 69 -6.19 0.09 14.24
N GLU A 70 -5.95 1.23 13.64
CA GLU A 70 -6.80 2.39 13.83
C GLU A 70 -8.23 2.12 13.43
N GLN A 71 -8.41 1.47 12.29
CA GLN A 71 -9.73 1.16 11.80
C GLN A 71 -10.44 0.19 12.72
N MET A 72 -9.73 -0.80 13.23
CA MET A 72 -10.30 -1.75 14.16
C MET A 72 -10.71 -1.08 15.45
N CYS A 73 -9.88 -0.18 15.96
CA CYS A 73 -10.19 0.55 17.18
C CYS A 73 -11.42 1.43 17.00
N MET A 74 -11.51 2.09 15.87
CA MET A 74 -12.65 2.95 15.60
C MET A 74 -13.93 2.13 15.49
N ALA A 75 -13.85 0.98 14.83
CA ALA A 75 -15.01 0.11 14.72
C ALA A 75 -15.44 -0.40 16.08
N SER A 76 -14.48 -0.69 16.94
CA SER A 76 -14.78 -1.17 18.28
C SER A 76 -15.41 -0.09 19.13
N ALA A 77 -15.03 1.15 18.92
CA ALA A 77 -15.54 2.27 19.71
C ALA A 77 -17.00 2.56 19.42
N ASN A 78 -17.47 2.12 18.29
CA ASN A 78 -18.85 2.34 17.92
C ASN A 78 -19.74 1.21 18.39
#